data_9ba6d97f5518b801ed5070135a9cfcfa
#
_entry.id   9ba6d97f5518b801ed5070135a9cfcfa
#
_cell.length_a   1.000
_cell.length_b   1.000
_cell.length_c   1.000
_cell.angle_alpha   90.00
_cell.angle_beta   90.00
_cell.angle_gamma   90.00
#
_symmetry.space_group_name_H-M   'P 1'
#
loop_
_entity.id
_entity.type
_entity.pdbx_description
1 polymer ?
#
loop_
_entity_poly.entity_id
_entity_poly.type
_entity_poly.pdbx_seq_one_letter_code
_entity_poly.pdbx_strand_id
1 'polypeptide(L)'
;MRDGYLRGSLSRTPTARQIDVLAAFVAACGSVSDAATLVGIRPSTAKRHLADLRARSGLTTEQLIYVGHAAGWLVVPSLDHG
;
A
#
# COMPACT_ATOMS: atom_id res chain seq x y z
N MET A 1 -20.02 18.37 11.60
CA MET A 1 -19.50 18.76 10.42
C MET A 1 -18.06 18.63 10.27
N ARG A 2 -17.32 19.35 11.04
CA ARG A 2 -15.94 19.23 11.00
C ARG A 2 -15.44 17.85 11.24
N ASP A 3 -16.09 17.10 12.11
CA ASP A 3 -15.72 15.73 12.38
C ASP A 3 -15.86 14.86 11.15
N GLY A 4 -16.90 15.10 10.38
CA GLY A 4 -17.07 14.32 9.16
C GLY A 4 -16.00 14.63 8.16
N TYR A 5 -15.62 15.88 8.12
CA TYR A 5 -14.58 16.30 7.22
C TYR A 5 -13.24 15.63 7.58
N LEU A 6 -12.92 15.65 8.85
CA LEU A 6 -11.69 15.02 9.32
C LEU A 6 -11.72 13.53 9.07
N ARG A 7 -12.86 12.93 9.26
CA ARG A 7 -13.00 11.50 9.03
C ARG A 7 -12.78 11.16 7.57
N GLY A 8 -13.30 12.00 6.69
CA GLY A 8 -13.07 11.79 5.27
C GLY A 8 -11.60 11.89 4.93
N SER A 9 -10.92 12.83 5.55
CA SER A 9 -9.49 12.99 5.33
C SER A 9 -8.74 11.78 5.83
N LEU A 10 -9.10 11.30 7.02
CA LEU A 10 -8.45 10.13 7.59
C LEU A 10 -8.71 8.88 6.79
N SER A 11 -9.90 8.77 6.20
CA SER A 11 -10.24 7.56 5.45
C SER A 11 -9.41 7.44 4.17
N ARG A 12 -8.76 8.52 3.75
CA ARG A 12 -7.87 8.46 2.59
C ARG A 12 -6.48 7.99 2.96
N THR A 13 -6.17 8.00 4.24
CA THR A 13 -4.87 7.53 4.69
C THR A 13 -4.86 6.02 4.63
N PRO A 14 -3.84 5.41 4.03
CA PRO A 14 -3.77 3.96 3.98
C PRO A 14 -3.63 3.39 5.38
N THR A 15 -4.19 2.21 5.57
CA THR A 15 -3.99 1.50 6.84
C THR A 15 -2.59 0.91 6.84
N ALA A 16 -2.10 0.59 8.04
CA ALA A 16 -0.78 -0.03 8.17
C ALA A 16 -0.71 -1.32 7.35
N ARG A 17 -1.77 -2.11 7.36
CA ARG A 17 -1.79 -3.37 6.61
C ARG A 17 -1.75 -3.12 5.10
N GLN A 18 -2.43 -2.09 4.64
CA GLN A 18 -2.41 -1.75 3.22
C GLN A 18 -1.01 -1.32 2.80
N ILE A 19 -0.32 -0.57 3.64
CA ILE A 19 1.04 -0.16 3.37
C ILE A 19 1.96 -1.37 3.34
N ASP A 20 1.79 -2.30 4.27
CA ASP A 20 2.58 -3.52 4.30
C ASP A 20 2.43 -4.30 3.00
N VAL A 21 1.18 -4.44 2.54
CA VAL A 21 0.92 -5.19 1.31
C VAL A 21 1.50 -4.47 0.10
N LEU A 22 1.39 -3.16 0.07
CA LEU A 22 1.94 -2.38 -1.04
C LEU A 22 3.46 -2.52 -1.07
N ALA A 23 4.10 -2.41 0.08
CA ALA A 23 5.56 -2.54 0.16
C ALA A 23 5.99 -3.95 -0.27
N ALA A 24 5.26 -4.97 0.15
CA ALA A 24 5.55 -6.33 -0.25
C ALA A 24 5.35 -6.53 -1.75
N PHE A 25 4.34 -5.87 -2.31
CA PHE A 25 4.07 -5.95 -3.74
C PHE A 25 5.25 -5.38 -4.54
N VAL A 26 5.80 -4.27 -4.07
CA VAL A 26 6.97 -3.67 -4.70
C VAL A 26 8.18 -4.61 -4.56
N ALA A 27 8.39 -5.14 -3.37
CA ALA A 27 9.51 -6.05 -3.12
C ALA A 27 9.39 -7.32 -3.95
N ALA A 28 8.16 -7.73 -4.25
CA ALA A 28 7.90 -8.93 -5.04
C ALA A 28 7.85 -8.63 -6.55
N CYS A 29 8.26 -7.45 -6.94
CA CYS A 29 8.31 -7.04 -8.34
C CYS A 29 6.95 -7.16 -9.03
N GLY A 30 5.89 -6.83 -8.30
CA GLY A 30 4.55 -6.81 -8.87
C GLY A 30 3.79 -8.12 -8.80
N SER A 31 4.29 -9.10 -8.07
CA SER A 31 3.61 -10.37 -7.91
C SER A 31 2.75 -10.34 -6.65
N VAL A 32 1.43 -10.39 -6.83
CA VAL A 32 0.50 -10.41 -5.69
C VAL A 32 0.71 -11.66 -4.86
N SER A 33 0.94 -12.79 -5.52
CA SER A 33 1.13 -14.05 -4.84
C SER A 33 2.35 -14.01 -3.92
N ASP A 34 3.46 -13.50 -4.44
CA ASP A 34 4.68 -13.40 -3.66
C ASP A 34 4.55 -12.36 -2.55
N ALA A 35 3.85 -11.26 -2.85
CA ALA A 35 3.60 -10.24 -1.84
C ALA A 35 2.81 -10.83 -0.67
N ALA A 36 1.80 -11.64 -0.98
CA ALA A 36 0.99 -12.28 0.05
C ALA A 36 1.84 -13.18 0.93
N THR A 37 2.75 -13.92 0.32
CA THR A 37 3.66 -14.77 1.06
C THR A 37 4.55 -13.97 2.00
N LEU A 38 5.06 -12.85 1.51
CA LEU A 38 5.92 -11.99 2.33
C LEU A 38 5.20 -11.43 3.54
N VAL A 39 3.93 -11.11 3.39
CA VAL A 39 3.15 -10.55 4.49
C VAL A 39 2.54 -11.64 5.36
N GLY A 40 2.45 -12.86 4.84
CA GLY A 40 1.87 -13.97 5.57
C GLY A 40 0.36 -14.02 5.49
N ILE A 41 -0.20 -13.62 4.35
CA ILE A 41 -1.65 -13.65 4.12
C ILE A 41 -1.92 -14.37 2.82
N ARG A 42 -3.20 -14.60 2.54
CA ARG A 42 -3.60 -15.26 1.31
C ARG A 42 -3.51 -14.29 0.14
N PRO A 43 -3.25 -14.79 -1.08
CA PRO A 43 -3.22 -13.93 -2.25
C PRO A 43 -4.51 -13.15 -2.47
N SER A 44 -5.66 -13.76 -2.20
CA SER A 44 -6.94 -13.07 -2.36
C SER A 44 -7.06 -11.91 -1.38
N THR A 45 -6.53 -12.07 -0.18
CA THR A 45 -6.54 -11.01 0.84
C THR A 45 -5.61 -9.89 0.43
N ALA A 46 -4.43 -10.22 -0.09
CA ALA A 46 -3.50 -9.20 -0.57
C ALA A 46 -4.12 -8.40 -1.71
N LYS A 47 -4.77 -9.10 -2.63
CA LYS A 47 -5.42 -8.46 -3.76
C LYS A 47 -6.50 -7.50 -3.29
N ARG A 48 -7.25 -7.90 -2.27
CA ARG A 48 -8.31 -7.08 -1.71
C ARG A 48 -7.73 -5.82 -1.06
N HIS A 49 -6.64 -5.97 -0.30
CA HIS A 49 -6.01 -4.80 0.31
C HIS A 49 -5.57 -3.80 -0.75
N LEU A 50 -4.98 -4.28 -1.83
CA LEU A 50 -4.54 -3.39 -2.90
C LEU A 50 -5.73 -2.73 -3.59
N ALA A 51 -6.80 -3.49 -3.81
CA ALA A 51 -8.00 -2.94 -4.44
C ALA A 51 -8.64 -1.88 -3.55
N ASP A 52 -8.71 -2.13 -2.25
CA ASP A 52 -9.26 -1.18 -1.31
C ASP A 52 -8.41 0.09 -1.25
N LEU A 53 -7.11 -0.08 -1.31
CA LEU A 53 -6.20 1.05 -1.29
C LEU A 53 -6.40 1.93 -2.53
N ARG A 54 -6.54 1.31 -3.69
CA ARG A 54 -6.81 2.04 -4.92
C ARG A 54 -8.15 2.76 -4.86
N ALA A 55 -9.16 2.09 -4.32
CA ALA A 55 -10.49 2.67 -4.22
C ALA A 55 -10.52 3.86 -3.29
N ARG A 56 -9.80 3.76 -2.18
CA ARG A 56 -9.77 4.85 -1.20
C ARG A 56 -9.00 6.06 -1.68
N SER A 57 -7.90 5.81 -2.37
CA SER A 57 -7.02 6.89 -2.78
C SER A 57 -7.41 7.50 -4.13
N GLY A 58 -8.13 6.74 -4.96
CA GLY A 58 -8.42 7.16 -6.31
C GLY A 58 -7.22 7.07 -7.22
N LEU A 59 -6.17 6.36 -6.80
CA LEU A 59 -4.94 6.25 -7.56
C LEU A 59 -4.76 4.84 -8.10
N THR A 60 -3.96 4.72 -9.15
CA THR A 60 -3.57 3.41 -9.66
C THR A 60 -2.48 2.85 -8.77
N THR A 61 -2.20 1.56 -8.92
CA THR A 61 -1.12 0.93 -8.17
C THR A 61 0.20 1.64 -8.43
N GLU A 62 0.47 1.98 -9.67
CA GLU A 62 1.72 2.67 -10.02
C GLU A 62 1.83 4.03 -9.36
N GLN A 63 0.72 4.78 -9.36
CA GLN A 63 0.69 6.06 -8.68
C GLN A 63 0.88 5.91 -7.18
N LEU A 64 0.30 4.87 -6.61
CA LEU A 64 0.45 4.59 -5.18
C LEU A 64 1.89 4.28 -4.82
N ILE A 65 2.59 3.55 -5.69
CA ILE A 65 4.00 3.24 -5.46
C ILE A 65 4.80 4.52 -5.47
N TYR A 66 4.55 5.40 -6.43
CA TYR A 66 5.26 6.66 -6.50
C TYR A 66 5.00 7.51 -5.26
N VAL A 67 3.71 7.65 -4.90
CA VAL A 67 3.34 8.43 -3.72
C VAL A 67 3.91 7.81 -2.46
N GLY A 68 3.91 6.49 -2.38
CA GLY A 68 4.43 5.79 -1.22
C GLY A 68 5.91 6.07 -0.99
N HIS A 69 6.69 6.10 -2.07
CA HIS A 69 8.10 6.45 -1.94
C HIS A 69 8.26 7.91 -1.54
N ALA A 70 7.50 8.80 -2.16
CA ALA A 70 7.60 10.22 -1.88
C ALA A 70 7.18 10.54 -0.45
N ALA A 71 6.19 9.83 0.07
CA ALA A 71 5.67 10.08 1.41
C ALA A 71 6.40 9.29 2.49
N GLY A 72 7.35 8.45 2.10
CA GLY A 72 8.09 7.66 3.07
C GLY A 72 7.38 6.40 3.55
N TRP A 73 6.31 5.99 2.90
CA TRP A 73 5.62 4.75 3.26
C TRP A 73 6.43 3.53 2.85
N LEU A 74 7.18 3.66 1.78
CA LEU A 74 7.93 2.55 1.20
C LEU A 74 9.41 2.80 1.36
N VAL A 75 10.12 1.76 1.75
CA VAL A 75 11.56 1.81 1.91
C VAL A 75 12.14 0.84 0.89
N VAL A 76 13.19 1.26 0.21
CA VAL A 76 13.86 0.41 -0.75
C VAL A 76 15.11 -0.14 -0.09
N PRO A 77 15.04 -1.35 0.47
CA PRO A 77 16.14 -1.89 1.26
C PRO A 77 17.46 -1.96 0.50
N SER A 78 17.40 -2.20 -0.79
CA SER A 78 18.61 -2.32 -1.58
C SER A 78 19.44 -1.05 -1.57
N LEU A 79 18.81 0.10 -1.33
CA LEU A 79 19.53 1.36 -1.29
C LEU A 79 20.31 1.52 0.00
N ASP A 80 19.89 0.81 1.04
CA ASP A 80 20.56 0.93 2.34
C ASP A 80 21.91 0.28 2.36
N HIS A 81 22.17 -0.57 1.41
CA HIS A 81 23.44 -1.25 1.37
C HIS A 81 24.49 -0.49 0.62
N GLY A 82 24.06 0.53 0.00
CA GLY A 82 24.93 1.48 -0.62
C GLY A 82 26.04 0.92 -1.37
#